data_0b82e84e57843fec239dbfca9fceaea6
#
_entry.id   0b82e84e57843fec239dbfca9fceaea6
#
_cell.length_a   1.000
_cell.length_b   1.000
_cell.length_c   1.000
_cell.angle_alpha   90.00
_cell.angle_beta   90.00
_cell.angle_gamma   90.00
#
_symmetry.space_group_name_H-M   'P 1'
#
loop_
_entity.id
_entity.type
_entity.pdbx_description
1 polymer ?
#
loop_
_entity_poly.entity_id
_entity_poly.type
_entity_poly.pdbx_seq_one_letter_code
_entity_poly.pdbx_strand_id
1 'polypeptide(L)'
;LDALAEQGIRLEDIDAFSGYCGAMGPTVGGIFAIDDTVCEHVMNAGVNHPAILGAPLLHAFAQATGKPAYAVNQPDTDELADVARITGWPGVYRKSHVHCLNQKECAIRCAAELGMGYEEGNFIVAHVGGGLSVACHEHGRMVDTNDVLEGAGPFAPNRSGDVPAKPVVKMAFSEGASKKQMDGIVGKTGGLLGLLGTDDARQIIERIENGDEWAATVYDAMAYQVAKYVAGFAAVVRGKVDGIVLTGGVSHDPRFVSYVTERVGWIAPVKVYAGDFEMDALAAGAIRALDGKESVMTYTGEPSWKGFACEGALPDVEG
;
A
#
# COMPACT_ATOMS: atom_id res chain seq x y z
N LEU A 1 27.60 -4.49 -4.27
CA LEU A 1 28.78 -4.17 -3.44
C LEU A 1 29.71 -3.17 -4.13
N ASP A 2 29.89 -3.29 -5.44
CA ASP A 2 30.80 -2.40 -6.20
C ASP A 2 30.45 -0.92 -6.05
N ALA A 3 29.13 -0.59 -6.10
CA ALA A 3 28.67 0.79 -5.90
C ALA A 3 28.99 1.36 -4.49
N LEU A 4 29.01 0.53 -3.46
CA LEU A 4 29.45 0.94 -2.12
C LEU A 4 30.97 1.15 -2.09
N ALA A 5 31.71 0.24 -2.71
CA ALA A 5 33.18 0.33 -2.79
C ALA A 5 33.63 1.59 -3.57
N GLU A 6 32.95 1.94 -4.66
CA GLU A 6 33.18 3.18 -5.42
C GLU A 6 32.99 4.44 -4.57
N GLN A 7 32.13 4.38 -3.55
CA GLN A 7 31.90 5.46 -2.59
C GLN A 7 32.79 5.35 -1.34
N GLY A 8 33.69 4.37 -1.28
CA GLY A 8 34.57 4.13 -0.15
C GLY A 8 33.86 3.55 1.09
N ILE A 9 32.65 3.01 0.93
CA ILE A 9 31.84 2.41 2.01
C ILE A 9 32.10 0.90 1.99
N ARG A 10 32.49 0.35 3.16
CA ARG A 10 32.64 -1.09 3.36
C ARG A 10 31.43 -1.63 4.11
N LEU A 11 31.14 -2.92 3.99
CA LEU A 11 30.03 -3.55 4.73
C LEU A 11 30.19 -3.43 6.25
N GLU A 12 31.41 -3.45 6.75
CA GLU A 12 31.74 -3.32 8.17
C GLU A 12 31.42 -1.92 8.73
N ASP A 13 31.34 -0.93 7.86
CA ASP A 13 31.01 0.46 8.24
C ASP A 13 29.48 0.69 8.40
N ILE A 14 28.68 -0.32 8.02
CA ILE A 14 27.20 -0.28 8.10
C ILE A 14 26.76 -0.77 9.48
N ASP A 15 25.86 -0.05 10.14
CA ASP A 15 25.36 -0.40 11.47
C ASP A 15 24.19 -1.38 11.44
N ALA A 16 23.36 -1.36 10.39
CA ALA A 16 22.24 -2.28 10.18
C ALA A 16 21.89 -2.38 8.70
N PHE A 17 21.24 -3.47 8.32
CA PHE A 17 20.66 -3.67 7.01
C PHE A 17 19.14 -3.64 7.11
N SER A 18 18.46 -3.01 6.17
CA SER A 18 17.00 -3.07 6.07
C SER A 18 16.57 -3.19 4.62
N GLY A 19 15.45 -3.86 4.38
CA GLY A 19 15.00 -4.07 3.03
C GLY A 19 13.54 -4.52 2.92
N TYR A 20 13.10 -4.55 1.68
CA TYR A 20 11.80 -5.00 1.29
C TYR A 20 11.79 -6.54 1.20
N CYS A 21 11.02 -7.20 2.05
CA CYS A 21 10.92 -8.66 2.14
C CYS A 21 9.49 -9.07 1.81
N GLY A 22 9.23 -9.50 0.58
CA GLY A 22 7.94 -10.06 0.19
C GLY A 22 7.76 -11.50 0.63
N ALA A 23 6.53 -11.97 0.65
CA ALA A 23 6.12 -13.34 0.96
C ALA A 23 6.38 -13.79 2.41
N MET A 24 6.44 -12.86 3.35
CA MET A 24 6.40 -13.19 4.78
C MET A 24 5.00 -13.66 5.23
N GLY A 25 3.97 -13.47 4.37
CA GLY A 25 2.57 -13.70 4.71
C GLY A 25 1.99 -12.57 5.56
N PRO A 26 0.70 -12.64 5.91
CA PRO A 26 0.04 -11.58 6.68
C PRO A 26 0.70 -11.38 8.05
N THR A 27 1.31 -10.22 8.27
CA THR A 27 1.94 -9.82 9.54
C THR A 27 1.31 -8.54 10.07
N VAL A 28 1.51 -8.23 11.32
CA VAL A 28 1.31 -6.87 11.83
C VAL A 28 2.39 -5.94 11.28
N GLY A 29 2.14 -4.63 11.25
CA GLY A 29 3.16 -3.65 10.90
C GLY A 29 4.23 -3.53 11.98
N GLY A 30 5.39 -3.02 11.60
CA GLY A 30 6.53 -2.80 12.48
C GLY A 30 7.84 -3.38 11.92
N ILE A 31 8.78 -3.64 12.80
CA ILE A 31 10.13 -4.07 12.45
C ILE A 31 10.35 -5.51 12.91
N PHE A 32 10.70 -6.38 11.98
CA PHE A 32 11.05 -7.78 12.28
C PHE A 32 12.55 -8.00 12.08
N ALA A 33 13.16 -8.75 13.01
CA ALA A 33 14.50 -9.27 12.79
C ALA A 33 14.48 -10.29 11.64
N ILE A 34 15.47 -10.24 10.78
CA ILE A 34 15.66 -11.25 9.73
C ILE A 34 16.58 -12.34 10.26
N ASP A 35 16.03 -13.55 10.35
CA ASP A 35 16.69 -14.76 10.78
C ASP A 35 16.45 -15.93 9.81
N ASP A 36 16.91 -17.12 10.16
CA ASP A 36 16.71 -18.33 9.36
C ASP A 36 15.23 -18.64 9.15
N THR A 37 14.37 -18.39 10.16
CA THR A 37 12.92 -18.64 10.10
C THR A 37 12.25 -17.79 9.01
N VAL A 38 12.60 -16.49 8.93
CA VAL A 38 12.11 -15.62 7.87
C VAL A 38 12.56 -16.13 6.50
N CYS A 39 13.86 -16.47 6.37
CA CYS A 39 14.42 -16.93 5.09
C CYS A 39 13.77 -18.23 4.62
N GLU A 40 13.63 -19.22 5.50
CA GLU A 40 12.98 -20.49 5.19
C GLU A 40 11.52 -20.29 4.76
N HIS A 41 10.77 -19.48 5.50
CA HIS A 41 9.37 -19.20 5.18
C HIS A 41 9.22 -18.57 3.79
N VAL A 42 9.95 -17.48 3.53
CA VAL A 42 9.88 -16.71 2.28
C VAL A 42 10.29 -17.56 1.08
N MET A 43 11.35 -18.37 1.21
CA MET A 43 11.81 -19.23 0.12
C MET A 43 10.86 -20.38 -0.18
N ASN A 44 10.07 -20.84 0.80
CA ASN A 44 9.09 -21.91 0.65
C ASN A 44 7.67 -21.41 0.34
N ALA A 45 7.43 -20.12 0.29
CA ALA A 45 6.10 -19.52 0.07
C ALA A 45 5.51 -19.76 -1.34
N GLY A 46 6.28 -20.34 -2.27
CA GLY A 46 5.81 -20.62 -3.63
C GLY A 46 5.54 -19.38 -4.50
N VAL A 47 6.01 -18.22 -4.06
CA VAL A 47 5.83 -16.93 -4.77
C VAL A 47 6.98 -16.75 -5.76
N ASN A 48 6.66 -16.47 -7.02
CA ASN A 48 7.65 -16.16 -8.06
C ASN A 48 7.74 -14.65 -8.28
N HIS A 49 8.37 -13.95 -7.35
CA HIS A 49 8.56 -12.49 -7.42
C HIS A 49 9.94 -12.11 -6.86
N PRO A 50 10.68 -11.14 -7.45
CA PRO A 50 12.01 -10.75 -6.96
C PRO A 50 12.06 -10.32 -5.48
N ALA A 51 10.96 -9.83 -4.92
CA ALA A 51 10.89 -9.40 -3.51
C ALA A 51 11.19 -10.53 -2.50
N ILE A 52 11.08 -11.81 -2.89
CA ILE A 52 11.45 -12.95 -2.03
C ILE A 52 12.97 -13.00 -1.74
N LEU A 53 13.79 -12.38 -2.58
CA LEU A 53 15.25 -12.36 -2.42
C LEU A 53 15.71 -11.36 -1.35
N GLY A 54 14.84 -10.45 -0.89
CA GLY A 54 15.18 -9.44 0.10
C GLY A 54 15.67 -10.05 1.40
N ALA A 55 14.90 -10.95 2.01
CA ALA A 55 15.26 -11.58 3.28
C ALA A 55 16.58 -12.39 3.20
N PRO A 56 16.79 -13.31 2.24
CA PRO A 56 18.05 -14.05 2.13
C PRO A 56 19.28 -13.14 1.90
N LEU A 57 19.15 -12.07 1.11
CA LEU A 57 20.24 -11.13 0.87
C LEU A 57 20.62 -10.37 2.15
N LEU A 58 19.63 -9.86 2.86
CA LEU A 58 19.84 -9.13 4.12
C LEU A 58 20.43 -10.05 5.19
N HIS A 59 19.95 -11.30 5.26
CA HIS A 59 20.48 -12.30 6.17
C HIS A 59 21.95 -12.62 5.86
N ALA A 60 22.31 -12.78 4.59
CA ALA A 60 23.69 -13.01 4.19
C ALA A 60 24.62 -11.86 4.60
N PHE A 61 24.16 -10.61 4.48
CA PHE A 61 24.93 -9.44 4.95
C PHE A 61 25.04 -9.42 6.48
N ALA A 62 23.98 -9.75 7.19
CA ALA A 62 24.00 -9.86 8.64
C ALA A 62 25.00 -10.91 9.12
N GLN A 63 25.01 -12.09 8.51
CA GLN A 63 25.95 -13.16 8.82
C GLN A 63 27.38 -12.78 8.52
N ALA A 64 27.64 -12.10 7.41
CA ALA A 64 28.99 -11.69 7.02
C ALA A 64 29.60 -10.62 7.93
N THR A 65 28.77 -9.76 8.53
CA THR A 65 29.22 -8.58 9.31
C THR A 65 28.97 -8.67 10.79
N GLY A 66 28.09 -9.57 11.23
CA GLY A 66 27.58 -9.60 12.61
C GLY A 66 26.64 -8.44 12.96
N LYS A 67 26.18 -7.68 11.97
CA LYS A 67 25.25 -6.55 12.13
C LYS A 67 23.80 -7.03 11.97
N PRO A 68 22.82 -6.35 12.62
CA PRO A 68 21.43 -6.73 12.50
C PRO A 68 20.85 -6.46 11.10
N ALA A 69 19.86 -7.26 10.71
CA ALA A 69 19.08 -7.05 9.50
C ALA A 69 17.58 -7.02 9.84
N TYR A 70 16.85 -6.12 9.20
CA TYR A 70 15.46 -5.81 9.49
C TYR A 70 14.56 -5.85 8.27
N ALA A 71 13.38 -6.40 8.45
CA ALA A 71 12.23 -6.25 7.59
C ALA A 71 11.29 -5.19 8.20
N VAL A 72 11.04 -4.09 7.48
CA VAL A 72 10.28 -2.93 7.99
C VAL A 72 8.96 -2.80 7.25
N ASN A 73 7.82 -2.83 7.95
CA ASN A 73 6.48 -2.61 7.40
C ASN A 73 6.25 -3.33 6.06
N GLN A 74 6.28 -4.65 6.10
CA GLN A 74 6.31 -5.50 4.91
C GLN A 74 5.08 -5.33 4.01
N PRO A 75 5.16 -5.66 2.71
CA PRO A 75 4.04 -5.57 1.80
C PRO A 75 2.85 -6.44 2.21
N ASP A 76 3.11 -7.52 2.94
CA ASP A 76 2.11 -8.45 3.44
C ASP A 76 1.53 -8.02 4.81
N THR A 77 1.77 -6.77 5.25
CA THR A 77 1.19 -6.25 6.50
C THR A 77 -0.32 -6.24 6.42
N ASP A 78 -0.95 -6.92 7.36
CA ASP A 78 -2.40 -7.02 7.48
C ASP A 78 -2.86 -6.72 8.91
N GLU A 79 -3.40 -5.52 9.09
CA GLU A 79 -3.93 -5.00 10.35
C GLU A 79 -5.41 -4.63 10.25
N LEU A 80 -6.09 -5.09 9.18
CA LEU A 80 -7.50 -4.77 8.94
C LEU A 80 -8.36 -5.18 10.14
N ALA A 81 -9.28 -4.30 10.52
CA ALA A 81 -10.35 -4.67 11.45
C ALA A 81 -11.26 -5.74 10.84
N ASP A 82 -11.78 -6.64 11.65
CA ASP A 82 -12.63 -7.74 11.16
C ASP A 82 -13.83 -7.25 10.34
N VAL A 83 -14.47 -6.17 10.78
CA VAL A 83 -15.60 -5.56 10.05
C VAL A 83 -15.20 -4.99 8.70
N ALA A 84 -13.94 -4.60 8.52
CA ALA A 84 -13.41 -4.10 7.26
C ALA A 84 -13.20 -5.20 6.22
N ARG A 85 -13.11 -6.47 6.64
CA ARG A 85 -12.84 -7.62 5.74
C ARG A 85 -14.07 -8.12 5.03
N ILE A 86 -15.25 -7.98 5.67
CA ILE A 86 -16.48 -8.58 5.17
C ILE A 86 -16.99 -7.82 3.95
N THR A 87 -17.23 -8.56 2.87
CA THR A 87 -17.96 -8.10 1.70
C THR A 87 -19.40 -8.61 1.73
N GLY A 88 -20.25 -8.13 0.83
CA GLY A 88 -21.61 -8.68 0.67
C GLY A 88 -21.67 -10.01 -0.08
N TRP A 89 -20.54 -10.63 -0.38
CA TRP A 89 -20.45 -11.89 -1.12
C TRP A 89 -19.93 -13.01 -0.21
N PRO A 90 -20.70 -14.10 -0.01
CA PRO A 90 -20.28 -15.20 0.86
C PRO A 90 -18.93 -15.77 0.44
N GLY A 91 -18.02 -15.96 1.42
CA GLY A 91 -16.68 -16.51 1.20
C GLY A 91 -15.68 -15.56 0.53
N VAL A 92 -16.07 -14.31 0.23
CA VAL A 92 -15.17 -13.31 -0.33
C VAL A 92 -14.84 -12.25 0.71
N TYR A 93 -13.59 -12.22 1.14
CA TYR A 93 -13.10 -11.27 2.14
C TYR A 93 -12.06 -10.33 1.54
N ARG A 94 -12.05 -9.07 2.01
CA ARG A 94 -11.01 -8.11 1.62
C ARG A 94 -9.68 -8.48 2.27
N LYS A 95 -8.61 -8.26 1.55
CA LYS A 95 -7.22 -8.46 1.99
C LYS A 95 -6.51 -7.12 2.08
N SER A 96 -5.43 -7.10 2.83
CA SER A 96 -4.57 -5.93 2.96
C SER A 96 -3.45 -5.99 1.90
N HIS A 97 -3.76 -5.60 0.67
CA HIS A 97 -2.74 -5.35 -0.35
C HIS A 97 -2.58 -3.84 -0.52
N VAL A 98 -1.55 -3.26 0.08
CA VAL A 98 -1.37 -1.82 0.22
C VAL A 98 0.11 -1.44 0.15
N HIS A 99 0.43 -0.19 -0.15
CA HIS A 99 1.80 0.34 -0.10
C HIS A 99 2.21 0.60 1.36
N CYS A 100 2.23 -0.45 2.19
CA CYS A 100 2.33 -0.37 3.65
C CYS A 100 3.53 0.46 4.12
N LEU A 101 4.71 0.20 3.58
CA LEU A 101 5.95 0.88 3.95
C LEU A 101 5.84 2.39 3.77
N ASN A 102 5.43 2.85 2.58
CA ASN A 102 5.24 4.27 2.30
C ASN A 102 4.07 4.87 3.10
N GLN A 103 2.96 4.14 3.23
CA GLN A 103 1.77 4.56 3.98
C GLN A 103 2.11 4.87 5.44
N LYS A 104 2.76 3.94 6.14
CA LYS A 104 3.12 4.13 7.56
C LYS A 104 4.17 5.20 7.74
N GLU A 105 5.19 5.26 6.90
CA GLU A 105 6.21 6.31 6.98
C GLU A 105 5.60 7.71 6.80
N CYS A 106 4.72 7.89 5.84
CA CYS A 106 4.04 9.16 5.62
C CYS A 106 3.12 9.54 6.79
N ALA A 107 2.43 8.57 7.41
CA ALA A 107 1.62 8.81 8.60
C ALA A 107 2.49 9.20 9.80
N ILE A 108 3.64 8.54 10.01
CA ILE A 108 4.62 8.88 11.06
C ILE A 108 5.14 10.31 10.87
N ARG A 109 5.51 10.70 9.65
CA ARG A 109 5.95 12.06 9.33
C ARG A 109 4.86 13.09 9.61
N CYS A 110 3.63 12.81 9.20
CA CYS A 110 2.48 13.67 9.45
C CYS A 110 2.24 13.86 10.96
N ALA A 111 2.26 12.79 11.74
CA ALA A 111 2.12 12.83 13.18
C ALA A 111 3.21 13.70 13.82
N ALA A 112 4.48 13.50 13.45
CA ALA A 112 5.60 14.28 13.95
C ALA A 112 5.46 15.78 13.62
N GLU A 113 5.02 16.14 12.42
CA GLU A 113 4.75 17.54 12.05
C GLU A 113 3.58 18.16 12.83
N LEU A 114 2.64 17.34 13.28
CA LEU A 114 1.53 17.77 14.14
C LEU A 114 1.92 17.78 15.63
N GLY A 115 3.15 17.37 15.98
CA GLY A 115 3.67 17.36 17.35
C GLY A 115 3.13 16.22 18.20
N MET A 116 2.75 15.09 17.59
CA MET A 116 2.20 13.91 18.26
C MET A 116 2.88 12.62 17.80
N GLY A 117 2.69 11.53 18.55
CA GLY A 117 3.09 10.19 18.14
C GLY A 117 2.12 9.59 17.10
N TYR A 118 2.63 8.72 16.25
CA TYR A 118 1.80 8.02 15.26
C TYR A 118 0.73 7.15 15.94
N GLU A 119 1.02 6.56 17.07
CA GLU A 119 0.13 5.74 17.89
C GLU A 119 -0.92 6.56 18.68
N GLU A 120 -0.77 7.89 18.70
CA GLU A 120 -1.68 8.79 19.41
C GLU A 120 -2.81 9.32 18.52
N GLY A 121 -2.64 9.26 17.19
CA GLY A 121 -3.52 9.88 16.23
C GLY A 121 -4.17 8.93 15.23
N ASN A 122 -5.07 9.51 14.43
CA ASN A 122 -5.75 8.86 13.33
C ASN A 122 -5.45 9.59 12.01
N PHE A 123 -4.97 8.84 11.03
CA PHE A 123 -4.54 9.41 9.75
C PHE A 123 -5.22 8.70 8.58
N ILE A 124 -5.46 9.44 7.51
CA ILE A 124 -5.86 8.85 6.23
C ILE A 124 -4.78 9.18 5.23
N VAL A 125 -4.17 8.14 4.68
CA VAL A 125 -3.08 8.28 3.70
C VAL A 125 -3.55 7.78 2.34
N ALA A 126 -3.40 8.59 1.32
CA ALA A 126 -3.65 8.25 -0.07
C ALA A 126 -2.33 8.23 -0.85
N HIS A 127 -1.84 7.04 -1.17
CA HIS A 127 -0.71 6.84 -2.06
C HIS A 127 -1.23 6.68 -3.49
N VAL A 128 -0.84 7.59 -4.38
CA VAL A 128 -1.27 7.61 -5.77
C VAL A 128 -0.06 7.53 -6.69
N GLY A 129 0.24 6.32 -7.14
CA GLY A 129 1.34 5.99 -8.05
C GLY A 129 0.85 5.09 -9.18
N GLY A 130 1.66 4.19 -9.70
CA GLY A 130 1.22 3.16 -10.64
C GLY A 130 0.07 2.30 -10.07
N GLY A 131 0.13 2.00 -8.76
CA GLY A 131 -1.01 1.55 -7.96
C GLY A 131 -1.58 2.69 -7.11
N LEU A 132 -2.79 2.50 -6.59
CA LEU A 132 -3.45 3.47 -5.73
C LEU A 132 -3.98 2.79 -4.48
N SER A 133 -3.52 3.25 -3.30
CA SER A 133 -4.06 2.80 -2.02
C SER A 133 -4.46 4.00 -1.17
N VAL A 134 -5.64 3.91 -0.60
CA VAL A 134 -6.09 4.79 0.48
C VAL A 134 -6.24 3.93 1.72
N ALA A 135 -5.66 4.34 2.84
CA ALA A 135 -5.77 3.59 4.09
C ALA A 135 -6.13 4.51 5.26
N CYS A 136 -6.90 3.95 6.19
CA CYS A 136 -7.19 4.56 7.48
C CYS A 136 -6.25 3.96 8.53
N HIS A 137 -5.47 4.82 9.16
CA HIS A 137 -4.59 4.47 10.27
C HIS A 137 -5.24 4.93 11.58
N GLU A 138 -5.48 4.02 12.49
CA GLU A 138 -6.01 4.28 13.83
C GLU A 138 -4.99 3.83 14.87
N HIS A 139 -4.47 4.77 15.65
CA HIS A 139 -3.53 4.49 16.75
C HIS A 139 -2.37 3.56 16.37
N GLY A 140 -1.64 3.92 15.31
CA GLY A 140 -0.46 3.17 14.85
C GLY A 140 -0.77 1.96 13.96
N ARG A 141 -2.04 1.63 13.72
CA ARG A 141 -2.46 0.47 12.93
C ARG A 141 -3.24 0.88 11.68
N MET A 142 -3.02 0.19 10.60
CA MET A 142 -3.73 0.37 9.33
C MET A 142 -5.00 -0.50 9.32
N VAL A 143 -6.10 0.05 9.88
CA VAL A 143 -7.32 -0.72 10.21
C VAL A 143 -8.29 -0.91 9.06
N ASP A 144 -8.18 -0.12 7.99
CA ASP A 144 -8.96 -0.27 6.76
C ASP A 144 -8.18 0.26 5.56
N THR A 145 -8.30 -0.40 4.42
CA THR A 145 -7.70 0.03 3.13
C THR A 145 -8.47 -0.57 1.96
N ASN A 146 -8.32 0.00 0.77
CA ASN A 146 -8.70 -0.70 -0.45
C ASN A 146 -7.64 -1.75 -0.82
N ASP A 147 -8.07 -2.81 -1.50
CA ASP A 147 -7.18 -3.84 -2.04
C ASP A 147 -6.67 -3.42 -3.43
N VAL A 148 -5.39 -3.07 -3.53
CA VAL A 148 -4.80 -2.58 -4.78
C VAL A 148 -4.59 -3.68 -5.83
N LEU A 149 -4.62 -4.96 -5.45
CA LEU A 149 -4.38 -6.08 -6.36
C LEU A 149 -5.68 -6.70 -6.88
N GLU A 150 -6.73 -6.72 -6.07
CA GLU A 150 -7.99 -7.37 -6.39
C GLU A 150 -9.06 -6.41 -6.97
N GLY A 151 -8.66 -5.19 -7.32
CA GLY A 151 -9.51 -4.24 -8.05
C GLY A 151 -10.49 -3.46 -7.19
N ALA A 152 -10.18 -3.30 -5.89
CA ALA A 152 -10.97 -2.45 -5.01
C ALA A 152 -10.39 -1.02 -4.94
N GLY A 153 -11.26 -0.05 -4.69
CA GLY A 153 -10.86 1.33 -4.48
C GLY A 153 -10.96 2.24 -5.69
N PRO A 154 -10.38 3.43 -5.62
CA PRO A 154 -10.29 4.32 -6.77
C PRO A 154 -9.50 3.66 -7.90
N PHE A 155 -9.87 3.92 -9.15
CA PHE A 155 -9.02 3.45 -10.24
C PHE A 155 -7.67 4.21 -10.23
N ALA A 156 -6.64 3.48 -10.62
CA ALA A 156 -5.26 3.96 -10.62
C ALA A 156 -4.78 4.25 -12.07
N PRO A 157 -3.56 4.74 -12.28
CA PRO A 157 -3.00 4.86 -13.62
C PRO A 157 -3.14 3.62 -14.50
N ASN A 158 -2.99 2.40 -13.96
CA ASN A 158 -3.09 1.17 -14.76
C ASN A 158 -3.99 0.06 -14.17
N ARG A 159 -4.85 0.38 -13.19
CA ARG A 159 -5.79 -0.56 -12.54
C ARG A 159 -7.21 -0.03 -12.57
N SER A 160 -8.18 -0.93 -12.73
CA SER A 160 -9.58 -0.57 -12.92
C SER A 160 -10.26 0.07 -11.70
N GLY A 161 -9.80 -0.25 -10.49
CA GLY A 161 -10.53 0.12 -9.27
C GLY A 161 -11.93 -0.52 -9.20
N ASP A 162 -12.79 0.08 -8.38
CA ASP A 162 -14.18 -0.37 -8.22
C ASP A 162 -14.97 -0.27 -9.52
N VAL A 163 -15.56 -1.37 -9.92
CA VAL A 163 -16.51 -1.43 -11.04
C VAL A 163 -17.79 -2.14 -10.62
N PRO A 164 -18.95 -1.80 -11.19
CA PRO A 164 -20.18 -2.53 -10.92
C PRO A 164 -20.04 -4.01 -11.26
N ALA A 165 -20.36 -4.92 -10.34
CA ALA A 165 -20.12 -6.35 -10.49
C ALA A 165 -20.86 -6.98 -11.68
N LYS A 166 -22.13 -6.59 -11.94
CA LYS A 166 -22.92 -7.17 -13.05
C LYS A 166 -22.29 -6.97 -14.43
N PRO A 167 -21.80 -5.77 -14.82
CA PRO A 167 -21.04 -5.60 -16.06
C PRO A 167 -19.79 -6.49 -16.13
N VAL A 168 -19.04 -6.65 -15.04
CA VAL A 168 -17.84 -7.50 -14.99
C VAL A 168 -18.21 -8.96 -15.26
N VAL A 169 -19.25 -9.50 -14.60
CA VAL A 169 -19.77 -10.85 -14.83
C VAL A 169 -20.19 -11.01 -16.30
N LYS A 170 -20.95 -10.05 -16.86
CA LYS A 170 -21.37 -10.09 -18.26
C LYS A 170 -20.18 -10.13 -19.22
N MET A 171 -19.13 -9.34 -18.95
CA MET A 171 -17.90 -9.32 -19.77
C MET A 171 -17.14 -10.65 -19.67
N ALA A 172 -16.99 -11.19 -18.45
CA ALA A 172 -16.25 -12.43 -18.20
C ALA A 172 -16.87 -13.64 -18.89
N PHE A 173 -18.18 -13.65 -19.09
CA PHE A 173 -18.91 -14.71 -19.79
C PHE A 173 -19.27 -14.36 -21.24
N SER A 174 -18.73 -13.26 -21.81
CA SER A 174 -18.93 -12.94 -23.21
C SER A 174 -18.06 -13.81 -24.13
N GLU A 175 -18.51 -14.01 -25.36
CA GLU A 175 -17.74 -14.74 -26.37
C GLU A 175 -16.39 -14.06 -26.61
N GLY A 176 -15.30 -14.85 -26.59
CA GLY A 176 -13.93 -14.36 -26.74
C GLY A 176 -13.28 -13.80 -25.46
N ALA A 177 -14.00 -13.71 -24.34
CA ALA A 177 -13.39 -13.32 -23.08
C ALA A 177 -12.42 -14.38 -22.56
N SER A 178 -11.31 -13.94 -21.99
CA SER A 178 -10.35 -14.84 -21.32
C SER A 178 -10.02 -14.33 -19.91
N LYS A 179 -9.71 -15.26 -18.99
CA LYS A 179 -9.26 -14.92 -17.62
C LYS A 179 -8.07 -13.94 -17.67
N LYS A 180 -7.08 -14.21 -18.54
CA LYS A 180 -5.90 -13.36 -18.70
C LYS A 180 -6.26 -11.92 -19.09
N GLN A 181 -7.24 -11.73 -19.96
CA GLN A 181 -7.70 -10.40 -20.37
C GLN A 181 -8.43 -9.69 -19.22
N MET A 182 -9.31 -10.39 -18.52
CA MET A 182 -10.04 -9.82 -17.39
C MET A 182 -9.11 -9.45 -16.24
N ASP A 183 -8.21 -10.36 -15.85
CA ASP A 183 -7.17 -10.08 -14.84
C ASP A 183 -6.27 -8.91 -15.28
N GLY A 184 -5.98 -8.81 -16.58
CA GLY A 184 -5.21 -7.70 -17.15
C GLY A 184 -5.89 -6.35 -16.93
N ILE A 185 -7.19 -6.24 -17.23
CA ILE A 185 -7.96 -5.00 -17.03
C ILE A 185 -8.00 -4.60 -15.55
N VAL A 186 -8.18 -5.58 -14.67
CA VAL A 186 -8.20 -5.32 -13.22
C VAL A 186 -6.86 -4.78 -12.74
N GLY A 187 -5.74 -5.42 -13.11
CA GLY A 187 -4.46 -5.22 -12.45
C GLY A 187 -3.36 -4.49 -13.22
N LYS A 188 -3.49 -4.32 -14.57
CA LYS A 188 -2.36 -3.85 -15.39
C LYS A 188 -2.73 -2.94 -16.56
N THR A 189 -3.91 -3.06 -17.13
CA THR A 189 -4.30 -2.40 -18.39
C THR A 189 -5.59 -1.61 -18.26
N GLY A 190 -6.13 -1.47 -17.06
CA GLY A 190 -7.27 -0.61 -16.74
C GLY A 190 -6.86 0.83 -16.42
N GLY A 191 -7.70 1.53 -15.71
CA GLY A 191 -7.43 2.88 -15.23
C GLY A 191 -7.17 3.90 -16.33
N LEU A 192 -6.25 4.84 -16.08
CA LEU A 192 -5.87 5.87 -17.07
C LEU A 192 -5.34 5.22 -18.36
N LEU A 193 -4.50 4.18 -18.23
CA LEU A 193 -3.98 3.46 -19.39
C LEU A 193 -5.09 2.91 -20.28
N GLY A 194 -6.08 2.24 -19.69
CA GLY A 194 -7.22 1.69 -20.43
C GLY A 194 -8.13 2.74 -21.05
N LEU A 195 -8.28 3.89 -20.42
CA LEU A 195 -9.19 4.97 -20.85
C LEU A 195 -8.54 5.98 -21.78
N LEU A 196 -7.23 6.25 -21.60
CA LEU A 196 -6.51 7.32 -22.31
C LEU A 196 -5.34 6.82 -23.17
N GLY A 197 -4.99 5.52 -23.09
CA GLY A 197 -3.87 4.92 -23.82
C GLY A 197 -2.49 5.19 -23.21
N THR A 198 -2.43 5.83 -22.05
CA THR A 198 -1.18 6.09 -21.29
C THR A 198 -1.48 6.16 -19.80
N ASP A 199 -0.52 5.71 -18.98
CA ASP A 199 -0.52 5.84 -17.52
C ASP A 199 0.49 6.92 -17.03
N ASP A 200 1.20 7.57 -17.94
CA ASP A 200 2.09 8.70 -17.60
C ASP A 200 1.28 9.97 -17.34
N ALA A 201 1.16 10.37 -16.08
CA ALA A 201 0.44 11.56 -15.67
C ALA A 201 0.95 12.83 -16.37
N ARG A 202 2.23 12.93 -16.70
CA ARG A 202 2.81 14.11 -17.38
C ARG A 202 2.25 14.24 -18.81
N GLN A 203 2.15 13.13 -19.54
CA GLN A 203 1.55 13.14 -20.88
C GLN A 203 0.05 13.47 -20.82
N ILE A 204 -0.63 13.00 -19.78
CA ILE A 204 -2.06 13.32 -19.59
C ILE A 204 -2.26 14.79 -19.29
N ILE A 205 -1.46 15.40 -18.41
CA ILE A 205 -1.50 16.82 -18.12
C ILE A 205 -1.21 17.67 -19.37
N GLU A 206 -0.20 17.32 -20.16
CA GLU A 206 0.08 17.98 -21.43
C GLU A 206 -1.13 17.94 -22.38
N ARG A 207 -1.83 16.81 -22.48
CA ARG A 207 -3.05 16.69 -23.27
C ARG A 207 -4.16 17.62 -22.75
N ILE A 208 -4.32 17.68 -21.42
CA ILE A 208 -5.31 18.55 -20.77
C ILE A 208 -5.02 20.02 -21.07
N GLU A 209 -3.76 20.44 -20.95
CA GLU A 209 -3.32 21.82 -21.25
C GLU A 209 -3.54 22.18 -22.72
N ASN A 210 -3.47 21.19 -23.62
CA ASN A 210 -3.78 21.33 -25.04
C ASN A 210 -5.28 21.21 -25.37
N GLY A 211 -6.16 21.15 -24.36
CA GLY A 211 -7.61 21.21 -24.52
C GLY A 211 -8.30 19.85 -24.71
N ASP A 212 -7.66 18.74 -24.34
CA ASP A 212 -8.29 17.41 -24.33
C ASP A 212 -9.27 17.28 -23.15
N GLU A 213 -10.56 17.60 -23.41
CA GLU A 213 -11.62 17.54 -22.39
C GLU A 213 -11.88 16.14 -21.87
N TRP A 214 -11.64 15.10 -22.69
CA TRP A 214 -11.80 13.71 -22.24
C TRP A 214 -10.69 13.32 -21.26
N ALA A 215 -9.45 13.66 -21.56
CA ALA A 215 -8.33 13.46 -20.64
C ALA A 215 -8.57 14.19 -19.32
N ALA A 216 -9.06 15.44 -19.36
CA ALA A 216 -9.41 16.20 -18.17
C ALA A 216 -10.49 15.49 -17.34
N THR A 217 -11.57 15.05 -17.99
CA THR A 217 -12.68 14.36 -17.31
C THR A 217 -12.23 13.07 -16.64
N VAL A 218 -11.44 12.25 -17.33
CA VAL A 218 -10.95 10.96 -16.79
C VAL A 218 -9.97 11.20 -15.63
N TYR A 219 -9.07 12.16 -15.77
CA TYR A 219 -8.09 12.46 -14.71
C TYR A 219 -8.77 13.03 -13.45
N ASP A 220 -9.72 13.95 -13.62
CA ASP A 220 -10.53 14.47 -12.53
C ASP A 220 -11.41 13.40 -11.89
N ALA A 221 -11.88 12.41 -12.65
CA ALA A 221 -12.63 11.27 -12.11
C ALA A 221 -11.78 10.40 -11.19
N MET A 222 -10.49 10.20 -11.50
CA MET A 222 -9.56 9.53 -10.60
C MET A 222 -9.40 10.30 -9.29
N ALA A 223 -9.13 11.60 -9.37
CA ALA A 223 -9.00 12.47 -8.20
C ALA A 223 -10.30 12.51 -7.36
N TYR A 224 -11.45 12.55 -8.03
CA TYR A 224 -12.76 12.48 -7.38
C TYR A 224 -12.97 11.20 -6.60
N GLN A 225 -12.59 10.04 -7.17
CA GLN A 225 -12.69 8.77 -6.46
C GLN A 225 -11.74 8.73 -5.26
N VAL A 226 -10.50 9.24 -5.38
CA VAL A 226 -9.58 9.35 -4.25
C VAL A 226 -10.21 10.18 -3.12
N ALA A 227 -10.77 11.34 -3.44
CA ALA A 227 -11.43 12.19 -2.43
C ALA A 227 -12.61 11.48 -1.76
N LYS A 228 -13.41 10.72 -2.50
CA LYS A 228 -14.51 9.90 -1.93
C LYS A 228 -14.01 8.83 -0.97
N TYR A 229 -12.93 8.14 -1.32
CA TYR A 229 -12.35 7.10 -0.45
C TYR A 229 -11.77 7.73 0.81
N VAL A 230 -11.01 8.82 0.70
CA VAL A 230 -10.51 9.58 1.86
C VAL A 230 -11.67 9.99 2.78
N ALA A 231 -12.74 10.58 2.23
CA ALA A 231 -13.91 10.98 3.01
C ALA A 231 -14.65 9.77 3.62
N GLY A 232 -14.76 8.67 2.88
CA GLY A 232 -15.36 7.42 3.37
C GLY A 232 -14.58 6.83 4.55
N PHE A 233 -13.27 6.83 4.49
CA PHE A 233 -12.43 6.34 5.58
C PHE A 233 -12.45 7.23 6.83
N ALA A 234 -12.85 8.49 6.74
CA ALA A 234 -13.10 9.30 7.93
C ALA A 234 -14.21 8.69 8.81
N ALA A 235 -15.16 7.96 8.22
CA ALA A 235 -16.20 7.27 8.98
C ALA A 235 -15.65 6.11 9.84
N VAL A 236 -14.57 5.46 9.43
CA VAL A 236 -13.92 4.38 10.17
C VAL A 236 -13.53 4.84 11.57
N VAL A 237 -12.96 6.03 11.67
CA VAL A 237 -12.57 6.68 12.95
C VAL A 237 -13.60 7.68 13.46
N ARG A 238 -14.85 7.59 12.98
CA ARG A 238 -16.00 8.41 13.42
C ARG A 238 -15.76 9.91 13.29
N GLY A 239 -15.08 10.31 12.21
CA GLY A 239 -14.70 11.68 11.90
C GLY A 239 -13.54 12.25 12.74
N LYS A 240 -12.91 11.45 13.59
CA LYS A 240 -11.75 11.86 14.39
C LYS A 240 -10.47 11.64 13.60
N VAL A 241 -10.23 12.47 12.61
CA VAL A 241 -9.04 12.43 11.75
C VAL A 241 -8.12 13.59 12.14
N ASP A 242 -6.87 13.29 12.47
CA ASP A 242 -5.86 14.30 12.84
C ASP A 242 -5.13 14.85 11.62
N GLY A 243 -4.93 14.02 10.60
CA GLY A 243 -4.29 14.44 9.35
C GLY A 243 -4.65 13.56 8.15
N ILE A 244 -4.66 14.18 6.97
CA ILE A 244 -4.78 13.53 5.68
C ILE A 244 -3.46 13.69 4.94
N VAL A 245 -2.96 12.63 4.32
CA VAL A 245 -1.72 12.66 3.55
C VAL A 245 -1.97 12.25 2.11
N LEU A 246 -1.46 13.04 1.17
CA LEU A 246 -1.37 12.71 -0.25
C LEU A 246 0.09 12.40 -0.57
N THR A 247 0.36 11.21 -1.11
CA THR A 247 1.71 10.74 -1.46
C THR A 247 1.69 9.96 -2.77
N GLY A 248 2.85 9.49 -3.24
CA GLY A 248 3.00 8.86 -4.55
C GLY A 248 3.30 9.85 -5.66
N GLY A 249 3.67 9.35 -6.83
CA GLY A 249 4.13 10.17 -7.96
C GLY A 249 3.10 11.16 -8.51
N VAL A 250 1.80 10.81 -8.47
CA VAL A 250 0.73 11.69 -8.93
C VAL A 250 0.56 12.92 -8.02
N SER A 251 0.98 12.82 -6.76
CA SER A 251 0.92 13.95 -5.80
C SER A 251 1.91 15.09 -6.13
N HIS A 252 2.77 14.91 -7.13
CA HIS A 252 3.54 16.05 -7.70
C HIS A 252 2.70 17.00 -8.53
N ASP A 253 1.53 16.56 -9.00
CA ASP A 253 0.67 17.39 -9.83
C ASP A 253 -0.25 18.29 -8.98
N PRO A 254 -0.11 19.62 -9.08
CA PRO A 254 -0.90 20.54 -8.30
C PRO A 254 -2.40 20.51 -8.64
N ARG A 255 -2.79 20.14 -9.89
CA ARG A 255 -4.20 19.95 -10.27
C ARG A 255 -4.84 18.85 -9.45
N PHE A 256 -4.19 17.69 -9.38
CA PHE A 256 -4.64 16.55 -8.58
C PHE A 256 -4.75 16.92 -7.10
N VAL A 257 -3.68 17.50 -6.54
CA VAL A 257 -3.62 17.89 -5.13
C VAL A 257 -4.71 18.89 -4.77
N SER A 258 -4.89 19.94 -5.57
CA SER A 258 -5.95 20.95 -5.36
C SER A 258 -7.33 20.30 -5.41
N TYR A 259 -7.58 19.48 -6.44
CA TYR A 259 -8.86 18.82 -6.63
C TYR A 259 -9.28 17.94 -5.44
N VAL A 260 -8.33 17.17 -4.89
CA VAL A 260 -8.58 16.33 -3.71
C VAL A 260 -8.72 17.20 -2.47
N THR A 261 -7.78 18.13 -2.23
CA THR A 261 -7.75 18.97 -1.03
C THR A 261 -9.02 19.79 -0.85
N GLU A 262 -9.56 20.39 -1.92
CA GLU A 262 -10.82 21.13 -1.90
C GLU A 262 -11.99 20.28 -1.39
N ARG A 263 -11.96 18.96 -1.63
CA ARG A 263 -13.05 18.05 -1.28
C ARG A 263 -12.92 17.41 0.10
N VAL A 264 -11.69 17.34 0.64
CA VAL A 264 -11.45 16.63 1.92
C VAL A 264 -10.85 17.51 3.02
N GLY A 265 -10.41 18.72 2.69
CA GLY A 265 -9.77 19.64 3.64
C GLY A 265 -10.67 20.12 4.80
N TRP A 266 -11.97 19.88 4.69
CA TRP A 266 -12.92 20.11 5.79
C TRP A 266 -12.87 19.03 6.87
N ILE A 267 -12.25 17.85 6.58
CA ILE A 267 -12.14 16.72 7.51
C ILE A 267 -10.96 16.95 8.47
N ALA A 268 -9.78 17.24 7.93
CA ALA A 268 -8.53 17.44 8.67
C ALA A 268 -7.50 18.18 7.79
N PRO A 269 -6.40 18.69 8.37
CA PRO A 269 -5.29 19.25 7.60
C PRO A 269 -4.75 18.24 6.56
N VAL A 270 -4.55 18.71 5.33
CA VAL A 270 -3.99 17.92 4.25
C VAL A 270 -2.49 18.21 4.12
N LYS A 271 -1.67 17.17 4.23
CA LYS A 271 -0.23 17.21 3.99
C LYS A 271 0.10 16.52 2.67
N VAL A 272 1.08 17.03 1.95
CA VAL A 272 1.50 16.49 0.67
C VAL A 272 2.96 16.07 0.76
N TYR A 273 3.19 14.78 0.65
CA TYR A 273 4.53 14.19 0.54
C TYR A 273 4.61 13.52 -0.84
N ALA A 274 4.89 14.34 -1.86
CA ALA A 274 4.92 13.87 -3.24
C ALA A 274 6.11 12.94 -3.49
N GLY A 275 5.88 11.86 -4.20
CA GLY A 275 6.88 10.83 -4.50
C GLY A 275 6.74 9.59 -3.65
N ASP A 276 7.79 8.78 -3.68
CA ASP A 276 7.88 7.50 -2.98
C ASP A 276 9.01 7.58 -1.94
N PHE A 277 8.71 7.16 -0.73
CA PHE A 277 9.63 7.23 0.41
C PHE A 277 10.03 5.84 0.93
N GLU A 278 9.94 4.79 0.10
CA GLU A 278 10.24 3.43 0.54
C GLU A 278 11.67 3.28 1.06
N MET A 279 12.65 3.83 0.35
CA MET A 279 14.05 3.78 0.81
C MET A 279 14.27 4.56 2.10
N ASP A 280 13.67 5.75 2.21
CA ASP A 280 13.69 6.54 3.45
C ASP A 280 13.02 5.80 4.60
N ALA A 281 11.88 5.14 4.34
CA ALA A 281 11.14 4.38 5.32
C ALA A 281 11.92 3.17 5.85
N LEU A 282 12.63 2.46 4.97
CA LEU A 282 13.52 1.37 5.36
C LEU A 282 14.66 1.87 6.26
N ALA A 283 15.30 2.97 5.89
CA ALA A 283 16.38 3.59 6.67
C ALA A 283 15.86 4.11 8.02
N ALA A 284 14.74 4.84 8.01
CA ALA A 284 14.13 5.37 9.23
C ALA A 284 13.69 4.26 10.20
N GLY A 285 13.14 3.14 9.68
CA GLY A 285 12.80 1.96 10.48
C GLY A 285 14.03 1.35 11.14
N ALA A 286 15.10 1.14 10.39
CA ALA A 286 16.35 0.62 10.96
C ALA A 286 16.94 1.54 12.02
N ILE A 287 16.89 2.87 11.83
CA ILE A 287 17.35 3.86 12.82
C ILE A 287 16.48 3.79 14.09
N ARG A 288 15.14 3.69 13.95
CA ARG A 288 14.25 3.57 15.12
C ARG A 288 14.53 2.29 15.92
N ALA A 289 14.85 1.18 15.22
CA ALA A 289 15.26 -0.06 15.87
C ALA A 289 16.59 0.07 16.62
N LEU A 290 17.62 0.66 16.00
CA LEU A 290 18.94 0.88 16.60
C LEU A 290 18.89 1.83 17.79
N ASP A 291 18.04 2.87 17.71
CA ASP A 291 17.83 3.85 18.79
C ASP A 291 16.96 3.29 19.93
N GLY A 292 16.37 2.09 19.79
CA GLY A 292 15.42 1.52 20.75
C GLY A 292 14.08 2.28 20.83
N LYS A 293 13.75 3.08 19.82
CA LYS A 293 12.49 3.84 19.74
C LYS A 293 11.34 2.98 19.24
N GLU A 294 11.63 1.92 18.52
CA GLU A 294 10.66 0.95 18.04
C GLU A 294 11.17 -0.46 18.35
N SER A 295 10.29 -1.31 18.89
CA SER A 295 10.65 -2.67 19.28
C SER A 295 10.85 -3.55 18.05
N VAL A 296 11.91 -4.35 18.05
CA VAL A 296 12.15 -5.37 17.03
C VAL A 296 11.43 -6.65 17.40
N MET A 297 10.59 -7.14 16.50
CA MET A 297 9.80 -8.36 16.67
C MET A 297 10.52 -9.57 16.11
N THR A 298 10.21 -10.73 16.65
CA THR A 298 10.60 -12.04 16.08
C THR A 298 9.48 -12.54 15.19
N TYR A 299 9.83 -12.98 13.99
CA TYR A 299 8.88 -13.60 13.07
C TYR A 299 8.58 -15.04 13.47
N THR A 300 7.31 -15.42 13.53
CA THR A 300 6.88 -16.75 13.98
C THR A 300 6.33 -17.63 12.86
N GLY A 301 6.14 -17.07 11.66
CA GLY A 301 5.44 -17.77 10.56
C GLY A 301 3.91 -17.79 10.72
N GLU A 302 3.38 -17.33 11.86
CA GLU A 302 1.95 -17.30 12.11
C GLU A 302 1.31 -16.05 11.51
N PRO A 303 0.20 -16.18 10.75
CA PRO A 303 -0.46 -15.03 10.16
C PRO A 303 -1.13 -14.15 11.23
N SER A 304 -1.13 -12.84 11.00
CA SER A 304 -1.80 -11.87 11.87
C SER A 304 -3.33 -12.04 11.92
N TRP A 305 -3.91 -12.58 10.84
CA TRP A 305 -5.33 -12.91 10.78
C TRP A 305 -5.53 -14.39 10.41
N LYS A 306 -6.33 -15.11 11.19
CA LYS A 306 -6.57 -16.56 11.07
C LYS A 306 -8.02 -16.90 10.70
N GLY A 307 -8.78 -15.94 10.19
CA GLY A 307 -10.21 -16.07 9.94
C GLY A 307 -11.06 -15.57 11.13
N PHE A 308 -12.37 -15.60 10.97
CA PHE A 308 -13.29 -15.18 12.01
C PHE A 308 -13.54 -16.31 13.01
N ALA A 309 -13.31 -16.07 14.29
CA ALA A 309 -13.60 -17.06 15.35
C ALA A 309 -15.10 -17.42 15.48
N CYS A 310 -15.98 -16.53 15.01
CA CYS A 310 -17.43 -16.70 15.05
C CYS A 310 -18.04 -17.06 13.69
N GLU A 311 -17.23 -17.39 12.68
CA GLU A 311 -17.74 -17.76 11.37
C GLU A 311 -18.54 -19.04 11.43
N GLY A 312 -19.83 -18.95 11.12
CA GLY A 312 -20.69 -20.12 10.95
C GLY A 312 -20.49 -20.77 9.56
N ALA A 313 -21.09 -21.92 9.34
CA ALA A 313 -21.13 -22.50 8.00
C ALA A 313 -21.78 -21.49 7.04
N LEU A 314 -21.10 -21.22 5.92
CA LEU A 314 -21.70 -20.40 4.86
C LEU A 314 -22.97 -21.10 4.36
N PRO A 315 -24.07 -20.37 4.14
CA PRO A 315 -25.26 -20.98 3.55
C PRO A 315 -24.90 -21.50 2.15
N ASP A 316 -25.43 -22.70 1.83
CA ASP A 316 -25.36 -23.21 0.46
C ASP A 316 -26.10 -22.24 -0.45
N VAL A 317 -25.38 -21.46 -1.21
CA VAL A 317 -25.95 -20.57 -2.23
C VAL A 317 -26.17 -21.44 -3.47
N GLU A 318 -27.27 -22.20 -3.47
CA GLU A 318 -27.74 -22.80 -4.71
C GLU A 318 -28.17 -21.67 -5.65
N GLY A 319 -27.47 -21.58 -6.79
CA GLY A 319 -27.71 -20.60 -7.86
C GLY A 319 -28.95 -20.89 -8.68
#